data_00998f6155e51b492a927eae0f12ac16
#
_entry.id   00998f6155e51b492a927eae0f12ac16
#
_cell.length_a   1.000
_cell.length_b   1.000
_cell.length_c   1.000
_cell.angle_alpha   90.00
_cell.angle_beta   90.00
_cell.angle_gamma   90.00
#
_symmetry.space_group_name_H-M   'P 1'
#
loop_
_entity.id
_entity.type
_entity.pdbx_description
1 polymer ?
#
loop_
_entity_poly.entity_id
_entity_poly.type
_entity_poly.pdbx_seq_one_letter_code
_entity_poly.pdbx_strand_id
1 'polypeptide(L)'
;NWMLYTNVWDGSNDYFFLNETTGIGSSGFAGANDTVFDYDAGQSSYSNISGRNYIQYNWTSVPGYSKFGKYLSNGSNSDDCAYAPYIRLVFKPALLIIKSFNISNSVTGWGLYTSSLESNPIENSVLWANSSGSEGKRGDGSTTGSLSQIRVDMLSDGFKIKNNGNESNEGNGNNWYMYMAWAEAPALNTVAR
;
A
#
# COMPACT_ATOMS: atom_id res chain seq x y z
N ASN A 1 -11.19 11.84 -9.02
CA ASN A 1 -10.07 11.03 -8.51
C ASN A 1 -10.21 10.81 -7.01
N TRP A 2 -9.72 9.70 -6.53
CA TRP A 2 -9.62 9.39 -5.11
C TRP A 2 -8.20 9.72 -4.66
N MET A 3 -8.04 10.83 -3.97
CA MET A 3 -6.74 11.32 -3.55
C MET A 3 -6.37 10.75 -2.18
N LEU A 4 -5.17 10.23 -2.07
CA LEU A 4 -4.59 9.72 -0.83
C LEU A 4 -3.38 10.58 -0.50
N TYR A 5 -3.41 11.26 0.63
CA TYR A 5 -2.29 12.02 1.16
C TYR A 5 -1.47 11.18 2.13
N THR A 6 -0.17 11.35 2.13
CA THR A 6 0.74 10.61 3.00
C THR A 6 2.01 11.40 3.28
N ASN A 7 2.60 11.20 4.44
CA ASN A 7 3.92 11.70 4.81
C ASN A 7 4.96 10.57 4.96
N VAL A 8 4.62 9.38 4.51
CA VAL A 8 5.45 8.17 4.70
C VAL A 8 6.75 8.23 3.90
N TRP A 9 6.79 8.99 2.78
CA TRP A 9 7.95 9.01 1.91
C TRP A 9 9.18 9.64 2.58
N ASP A 10 9.12 10.90 2.91
CA ASP A 10 10.24 11.65 3.47
C ASP A 10 9.86 12.55 4.65
N GLY A 11 8.61 12.45 5.07
CA GLY A 11 8.03 13.30 6.12
C GLY A 11 7.32 14.53 5.59
N SER A 12 7.50 14.87 4.31
CA SER A 12 6.71 15.88 3.63
C SER A 12 5.32 15.35 3.26
N ASN A 13 4.44 16.24 2.86
CA ASN A 13 3.10 15.87 2.45
C ASN A 13 3.06 15.58 0.96
N ASP A 14 2.95 14.33 0.64
CA ASP A 14 2.85 13.81 -0.71
C ASP A 14 1.48 13.23 -0.99
N TYR A 15 1.18 12.92 -2.25
CA TYR A 15 -0.09 12.32 -2.63
C TYR A 15 0.04 11.22 -3.67
N PHE A 16 -0.98 10.37 -3.69
CA PHE A 16 -1.28 9.39 -4.75
C PHE A 16 -2.72 9.52 -5.19
N PHE A 17 -3.05 8.89 -6.31
CA PHE A 17 -4.43 8.61 -6.70
C PHE A 17 -4.73 7.12 -6.52
N LEU A 18 -5.70 6.77 -5.68
CA LEU A 18 -6.08 5.39 -5.39
C LEU A 18 -6.64 4.66 -6.62
N ASN A 19 -7.18 5.40 -7.56
CA ASN A 19 -7.74 4.89 -8.82
C ASN A 19 -6.77 4.96 -10.01
N GLU A 20 -5.47 5.19 -9.78
CA GLU A 20 -4.47 5.31 -10.83
C GLU A 20 -3.21 4.47 -10.53
N THR A 21 -2.42 4.23 -11.58
CA THR A 21 -1.11 3.56 -11.48
C THR A 21 0.05 4.52 -11.27
N THR A 22 -0.21 5.82 -11.30
CA THR A 22 0.81 6.86 -11.14
C THR A 22 1.59 6.71 -9.83
N GLY A 23 2.86 7.06 -9.86
CA GLY A 23 3.71 7.13 -8.67
C GLY A 23 3.35 8.32 -7.79
N ILE A 24 4.20 8.58 -6.80
CA ILE A 24 4.02 9.67 -5.85
C ILE A 24 4.09 11.03 -6.53
N GLY A 25 3.18 11.90 -6.16
CA GLY A 25 3.22 13.32 -6.51
C GLY A 25 3.54 14.16 -5.28
N SER A 26 4.32 15.22 -5.47
CA SER A 26 4.64 16.19 -4.44
C SER A 26 3.87 17.48 -4.71
N SER A 27 3.08 17.90 -3.81
CA SER A 27 2.47 19.23 -3.62
C SER A 27 0.97 19.19 -3.25
N GLY A 28 0.46 20.29 -2.78
CA GLY A 28 -0.97 20.54 -2.67
C GLY A 28 -1.60 20.29 -1.32
N PHE A 29 -0.82 19.87 -0.37
CA PHE A 29 -1.27 19.68 1.00
C PHE A 29 -0.41 20.55 1.92
N ALA A 30 -1.04 21.55 2.54
CA ALA A 30 -0.30 22.53 3.33
C ALA A 30 0.24 21.97 4.65
N GLY A 31 -0.44 20.97 5.21
CA GLY A 31 0.02 20.33 6.43
C GLY A 31 -1.01 19.44 7.09
N ALA A 32 -0.52 18.58 7.97
CA ALA A 32 -1.33 17.85 8.94
C ALA A 32 -0.62 17.88 10.29
N ASN A 33 -1.37 18.02 11.35
CA ASN A 33 -0.92 17.80 12.71
C ASN A 33 -1.91 16.88 13.44
N ASP A 34 -1.75 16.70 14.72
CA ASP A 34 -2.59 15.77 15.51
C ASP A 34 -4.09 16.12 15.52
N THR A 35 -4.45 17.30 15.07
CA THR A 35 -5.83 17.83 15.18
C THR A 35 -6.39 18.41 13.89
N VAL A 36 -5.55 18.79 12.93
CA VAL A 36 -5.98 19.56 11.75
C VAL A 36 -5.31 19.06 10.48
N PHE A 37 -6.09 19.01 9.41
CA PHE A 37 -5.62 18.92 8.03
C PHE A 37 -5.78 20.25 7.35
N ASP A 38 -4.68 20.83 6.86
CA ASP A 38 -4.69 22.06 6.09
C ASP A 38 -4.58 21.74 4.59
N TYR A 39 -5.59 22.18 3.84
CA TYR A 39 -5.55 22.14 2.38
C TYR A 39 -5.05 23.47 1.84
N ASP A 40 -4.00 23.42 1.03
CA ASP A 40 -3.51 24.62 0.36
C ASP A 40 -4.56 25.15 -0.64
N ALA A 41 -4.89 26.42 -0.53
CA ALA A 41 -5.85 27.08 -1.41
C ALA A 41 -5.41 27.09 -2.89
N GLY A 42 -4.11 26.87 -3.17
CA GLY A 42 -3.55 26.80 -4.52
C GLY A 42 -3.76 25.45 -5.22
N GLN A 43 -4.19 24.41 -4.52
CA GLN A 43 -4.33 23.04 -5.07
C GLN A 43 -5.79 22.59 -5.18
N SER A 44 -6.65 23.51 -5.56
CA SER A 44 -8.09 23.32 -5.63
C SER A 44 -8.58 22.32 -6.70
N SER A 45 -7.70 21.73 -7.50
CA SER A 45 -8.13 20.88 -8.62
C SER A 45 -8.73 19.54 -8.21
N TYR A 46 -8.40 19.02 -7.03
CA TYR A 46 -8.81 17.67 -6.62
C TYR A 46 -9.47 17.59 -5.26
N SER A 47 -9.09 18.38 -4.28
CA SER A 47 -9.45 18.17 -2.88
C SER A 47 -10.09 19.37 -2.17
N ASN A 48 -10.13 20.54 -2.76
CA ASN A 48 -10.71 21.75 -2.12
C ASN A 48 -11.36 22.68 -3.14
N ILE A 49 -12.20 22.14 -4.01
CA ILE A 49 -12.94 22.93 -5.00
C ILE A 49 -14.12 23.62 -4.33
N SER A 50 -14.21 24.92 -4.49
CA SER A 50 -15.33 25.71 -3.95
C SER A 50 -16.68 25.15 -4.40
N GLY A 51 -17.62 25.04 -3.46
CA GLY A 51 -18.98 24.57 -3.72
C GLY A 51 -19.11 23.04 -3.85
N ARG A 52 -18.07 22.24 -3.55
CA ARG A 52 -18.15 20.78 -3.53
C ARG A 52 -18.05 20.22 -2.12
N ASN A 53 -18.73 19.12 -1.88
CA ASN A 53 -18.64 18.35 -0.64
C ASN A 53 -17.64 17.21 -0.80
N TYR A 54 -16.90 16.93 0.26
CA TYR A 54 -15.88 15.89 0.31
C TYR A 54 -16.11 14.99 1.52
N ILE A 55 -15.72 13.72 1.37
CA ILE A 55 -15.59 12.79 2.48
C ILE A 55 -14.09 12.49 2.63
N GLN A 56 -13.60 12.54 3.86
CA GLN A 56 -12.22 12.25 4.20
C GLN A 56 -12.16 11.10 5.20
N TYR A 57 -11.27 10.16 4.94
CA TYR A 57 -10.93 9.07 5.86
C TYR A 57 -9.50 9.27 6.34
N ASN A 58 -9.30 9.23 7.64
CA ASN A 58 -7.99 9.42 8.26
C ASN A 58 -7.53 8.15 8.94
N TRP A 59 -6.28 7.80 8.72
CA TRP A 59 -5.63 6.65 9.36
C TRP A 59 -4.29 7.06 9.95
N THR A 60 -3.97 6.46 11.08
CA THR A 60 -2.67 6.61 11.73
C THR A 60 -2.15 5.26 12.20
N SER A 61 -0.85 5.16 12.45
CA SER A 61 -0.27 3.96 13.03
C SER A 61 -0.65 3.86 14.51
N VAL A 62 -1.30 2.75 14.85
CA VAL A 62 -1.71 2.43 16.23
C VAL A 62 -1.08 1.09 16.60
N PRO A 63 -0.23 1.02 17.63
CA PRO A 63 0.45 -0.20 18.04
C PRO A 63 -0.52 -1.38 18.20
N GLY A 64 -0.24 -2.51 17.54
CA GLY A 64 -1.07 -3.71 17.58
C GLY A 64 -2.37 -3.64 16.80
N TYR A 65 -2.65 -2.54 16.09
CA TYR A 65 -3.88 -2.38 15.30
C TYR A 65 -3.60 -2.01 13.85
N SER A 66 -2.79 -1.00 13.59
CA SER A 66 -2.47 -0.54 12.24
C SER A 66 -1.04 -0.04 12.14
N LYS A 67 -0.44 -0.15 10.96
CA LYS A 67 0.88 0.39 10.68
C LYS A 67 0.99 0.83 9.23
N PHE A 68 1.52 2.04 9.06
CA PHE A 68 1.79 2.66 7.75
C PHE A 68 3.29 2.93 7.64
N GLY A 69 3.89 2.61 6.50
CA GLY A 69 5.32 2.77 6.33
C GLY A 69 5.77 2.50 4.90
N LYS A 70 7.08 2.39 4.75
CA LYS A 70 7.72 2.08 3.48
C LYS A 70 8.79 1.01 3.64
N TYR A 71 9.12 0.34 2.54
CA TYR A 71 10.25 -0.57 2.46
C TYR A 71 10.95 -0.44 1.08
N LEU A 72 12.21 -0.81 1.05
CA LEU A 72 13.01 -0.84 -0.16
C LEU A 72 12.94 -2.23 -0.77
N SER A 73 12.75 -2.30 -2.09
CA SER A 73 12.86 -3.56 -2.83
C SER A 73 14.29 -4.06 -2.85
N ASN A 74 14.46 -5.34 -3.05
CA ASN A 74 15.78 -5.95 -3.28
C ASN A 74 15.84 -6.84 -4.52
N GLY A 75 14.75 -6.92 -5.28
CA GLY A 75 14.64 -7.72 -6.51
C GLY A 75 14.81 -9.22 -6.32
N SER A 76 14.77 -9.72 -5.09
CA SER A 76 14.94 -11.14 -4.81
C SER A 76 13.80 -11.95 -5.42
N ASN A 77 14.15 -12.91 -6.28
CA ASN A 77 13.23 -13.78 -7.01
C ASN A 77 13.36 -15.25 -6.57
N SER A 78 13.99 -15.54 -5.45
CA SER A 78 14.13 -16.92 -5.04
C SER A 78 12.88 -17.43 -4.33
N ASP A 79 12.36 -18.56 -4.75
CA ASP A 79 11.31 -19.29 -4.01
C ASP A 79 11.75 -19.61 -2.57
N ASP A 80 13.03 -19.67 -2.33
CA ASP A 80 13.64 -19.83 -1.01
C ASP A 80 13.52 -18.56 -0.15
N CYS A 81 13.28 -17.42 -0.76
CA CYS A 81 12.92 -16.16 -0.10
C CYS A 81 13.78 -15.79 1.12
N ALA A 82 14.96 -16.36 1.26
CA ALA A 82 15.86 -16.08 2.38
C ALA A 82 16.18 -14.58 2.47
N TYR A 83 16.29 -13.93 1.33
CA TYR A 83 16.65 -12.50 1.21
C TYR A 83 15.49 -11.57 0.87
N ALA A 84 14.26 -12.09 0.73
CA ALA A 84 13.12 -11.25 0.40
C ALA A 84 12.80 -10.25 1.55
N PRO A 85 12.30 -9.03 1.23
CA PRO A 85 12.00 -8.04 2.24
C PRO A 85 10.99 -8.58 3.27
N TYR A 86 11.38 -8.52 4.55
CA TYR A 86 10.52 -8.81 5.68
C TYR A 86 10.22 -7.52 6.43
N ILE A 87 8.96 -7.25 6.64
CA ILE A 87 8.48 -6.03 7.29
C ILE A 87 7.75 -6.40 8.59
N ARG A 88 8.36 -6.05 9.72
CA ARG A 88 7.80 -6.31 11.04
C ARG A 88 6.72 -5.29 11.38
N LEU A 89 5.51 -5.77 11.68
CA LEU A 89 4.37 -4.97 12.10
C LEU A 89 4.09 -5.06 13.60
N VAL A 90 4.52 -6.15 14.24
CA VAL A 90 4.18 -6.55 15.62
C VAL A 90 2.73 -7.06 15.76
N PHE A 91 2.10 -7.39 14.64
CA PHE A 91 0.79 -8.06 14.56
C PHE A 91 0.69 -8.81 13.24
N LYS A 92 -0.20 -9.80 13.18
CA LYS A 92 -0.59 -10.47 11.94
C LYS A 92 -1.54 -9.54 11.16
N PRO A 93 -1.25 -9.18 9.91
CA PRO A 93 -2.16 -8.36 9.12
C PRO A 93 -3.37 -9.17 8.63
N ALA A 94 -4.57 -8.58 8.69
CA ALA A 94 -5.76 -9.04 8.00
C ALA A 94 -5.88 -8.41 6.61
N LEU A 95 -5.51 -7.13 6.52
CA LEU A 95 -5.48 -6.36 5.28
C LEU A 95 -4.12 -5.70 5.14
N LEU A 96 -3.53 -5.87 3.96
CA LEU A 96 -2.29 -5.21 3.57
C LEU A 96 -2.49 -4.58 2.20
N ILE A 97 -2.16 -3.31 2.07
CA ILE A 97 -2.17 -2.59 0.81
C ILE A 97 -0.74 -2.17 0.50
N ILE A 98 -0.29 -2.43 -0.73
CA ILE A 98 1.06 -2.09 -1.19
C ILE A 98 0.97 -1.23 -2.45
N LYS A 99 1.81 -0.19 -2.53
CA LYS A 99 1.92 0.70 -3.69
C LYS A 99 3.38 1.11 -3.90
N SER A 100 3.85 1.05 -5.13
CA SER A 100 5.15 1.63 -5.50
C SER A 100 5.14 3.15 -5.44
N PHE A 101 6.20 3.75 -4.90
CA PHE A 101 6.42 5.20 -4.91
C PHE A 101 6.88 5.72 -6.26
N ASN A 102 7.86 5.07 -6.84
CA ASN A 102 8.63 5.61 -7.97
C ASN A 102 8.45 4.83 -9.28
N ILE A 103 7.66 3.77 -9.29
CA ILE A 103 7.31 3.06 -10.52
C ILE A 103 5.93 3.53 -10.96
N SER A 104 5.84 4.03 -12.18
CA SER A 104 4.60 4.52 -12.77
C SER A 104 4.41 3.83 -14.12
N ASN A 105 3.73 2.70 -14.12
CA ASN A 105 3.36 1.96 -15.31
C ASN A 105 2.03 1.21 -15.10
N SER A 106 1.49 0.63 -16.16
CA SER A 106 0.19 -0.05 -16.12
C SER A 106 0.12 -1.25 -15.18
N VAL A 107 1.25 -1.77 -14.73
CA VAL A 107 1.33 -2.96 -13.87
C VAL A 107 1.57 -2.63 -12.40
N THR A 108 1.85 -1.38 -12.04
CA THR A 108 2.09 -0.96 -10.66
C THR A 108 0.84 -0.39 -9.99
N GLY A 109 -0.19 -1.20 -9.88
CA GLY A 109 -1.43 -0.84 -9.22
C GLY A 109 -1.33 -0.76 -7.69
N TRP A 110 -2.48 -0.58 -7.06
CA TRP A 110 -2.68 -0.68 -5.62
C TRP A 110 -3.03 -2.13 -5.29
N GLY A 111 -2.05 -2.93 -4.89
CA GLY A 111 -2.25 -4.32 -4.52
C GLY A 111 -2.86 -4.45 -3.12
N LEU A 112 -4.03 -5.09 -3.04
CA LEU A 112 -4.72 -5.41 -1.80
C LEU A 112 -4.61 -6.90 -1.52
N TYR A 113 -4.06 -7.24 -0.38
CA TYR A 113 -3.89 -8.61 0.12
C TYR A 113 -4.69 -8.78 1.41
N THR A 114 -5.37 -9.89 1.57
CA THR A 114 -6.14 -10.18 2.78
C THR A 114 -5.97 -11.63 3.20
N SER A 115 -5.77 -11.87 4.49
CA SER A 115 -5.61 -13.20 5.08
C SER A 115 -6.83 -14.11 4.92
N SER A 116 -7.95 -13.58 4.44
CA SER A 116 -9.19 -14.33 4.23
C SER A 116 -9.35 -14.90 2.83
N LEU A 117 -8.55 -14.49 1.85
CA LEU A 117 -8.68 -14.95 0.46
C LEU A 117 -8.08 -16.33 0.23
N GLU A 118 -7.02 -16.66 0.92
CA GLU A 118 -6.37 -17.96 0.79
C GLU A 118 -6.11 -18.61 2.15
N SER A 119 -6.29 -19.94 2.21
CA SER A 119 -6.03 -20.74 3.41
C SER A 119 -4.54 -21.09 3.58
N ASN A 120 -3.72 -20.83 2.57
CA ASN A 120 -2.28 -21.10 2.60
C ASN A 120 -1.50 -19.87 3.11
N PRO A 121 -0.34 -20.08 3.75
CA PRO A 121 0.45 -18.98 4.28
C PRO A 121 1.00 -18.00 3.24
N ILE A 122 1.01 -18.37 1.96
CA ILE A 122 1.44 -17.51 0.85
C ILE A 122 0.21 -16.99 0.13
N GLU A 123 -0.07 -15.71 0.28
CA GLU A 123 -1.11 -15.04 -0.49
C GLU A 123 -0.65 -14.87 -1.94
N ASN A 124 -1.28 -15.60 -2.85
CA ASN A 124 -1.07 -15.46 -4.29
C ASN A 124 -2.17 -14.64 -4.95
N SER A 125 -3.28 -14.43 -4.25
CA SER A 125 -4.42 -13.67 -4.71
C SER A 125 -4.28 -12.22 -4.31
N VAL A 126 -4.46 -11.32 -5.26
CA VAL A 126 -4.41 -9.88 -5.07
C VAL A 126 -5.62 -9.23 -5.72
N LEU A 127 -6.22 -8.27 -5.03
CA LEU A 127 -7.21 -7.36 -5.59
C LEU A 127 -6.55 -6.02 -5.91
N TRP A 128 -7.12 -5.28 -6.84
CA TRP A 128 -6.57 -4.00 -7.30
C TRP A 128 -7.58 -2.88 -7.15
N ALA A 129 -7.28 -1.87 -6.34
CA ALA A 129 -8.19 -0.74 -6.14
C ALA A 129 -8.37 0.12 -7.40
N ASN A 130 -7.40 0.10 -8.29
CA ASN A 130 -7.37 0.91 -9.51
C ASN A 130 -7.67 0.11 -10.80
N SER A 131 -8.13 -1.14 -10.70
CA SER A 131 -8.38 -1.99 -11.86
C SER A 131 -9.64 -2.83 -11.66
N SER A 132 -10.37 -3.05 -12.76
CA SER A 132 -11.48 -4.01 -12.84
C SER A 132 -11.01 -5.44 -13.15
N GLY A 133 -9.70 -5.69 -13.15
CA GLY A 133 -9.13 -7.03 -13.35
C GLY A 133 -9.63 -8.00 -12.29
N SER A 134 -9.79 -9.27 -12.68
CA SER A 134 -10.16 -10.32 -11.72
C SER A 134 -9.04 -10.53 -10.70
N GLU A 135 -9.42 -11.07 -9.57
CA GLU A 135 -8.49 -11.51 -8.51
C GLU A 135 -7.31 -12.33 -9.07
N GLY A 136 -6.13 -12.13 -8.51
CA GLY A 136 -4.91 -12.82 -8.89
C GLY A 136 -4.30 -12.40 -10.22
N LYS A 137 -4.88 -11.45 -10.94
CA LYS A 137 -4.31 -10.89 -12.17
C LYS A 137 -3.47 -9.65 -11.86
N ARG A 138 -2.56 -9.32 -12.78
CA ARG A 138 -1.81 -8.06 -12.71
C ARG A 138 -2.75 -6.86 -12.76
N GLY A 139 -2.32 -5.74 -12.22
CA GLY A 139 -3.09 -4.50 -12.15
C GLY A 139 -3.56 -3.94 -13.50
N ASP A 140 -2.95 -4.37 -14.61
CA ASP A 140 -3.36 -4.05 -15.99
C ASP A 140 -4.43 -5.01 -16.56
N GLY A 141 -4.87 -6.00 -15.76
CA GLY A 141 -5.80 -7.04 -16.21
C GLY A 141 -5.19 -8.13 -17.09
N SER A 142 -3.88 -8.07 -17.34
CA SER A 142 -3.16 -9.05 -18.17
C SER A 142 -3.11 -10.41 -17.49
N THR A 143 -3.40 -11.47 -18.25
CA THR A 143 -3.26 -12.85 -17.82
C THR A 143 -1.84 -13.42 -18.02
N THR A 144 -0.94 -12.64 -18.63
CA THR A 144 0.38 -13.10 -19.05
C THR A 144 1.45 -13.03 -17.95
N GLY A 145 1.12 -12.48 -16.79
CA GLY A 145 1.99 -12.58 -15.61
C GLY A 145 1.75 -13.90 -14.86
N SER A 146 2.80 -14.66 -14.60
CA SER A 146 2.68 -15.80 -13.70
C SER A 146 2.16 -15.33 -12.34
N LEU A 147 1.16 -16.02 -11.77
CA LEU A 147 0.70 -15.80 -10.38
C LEU A 147 1.86 -15.89 -9.37
N SER A 148 2.96 -16.56 -9.77
CA SER A 148 4.19 -16.61 -8.99
C SER A 148 4.86 -15.24 -8.75
N GLN A 149 4.43 -14.20 -9.43
CA GLN A 149 4.99 -12.85 -9.28
C GLN A 149 4.24 -11.96 -8.27
N ILE A 150 3.18 -12.47 -7.66
CA ILE A 150 2.37 -11.70 -6.71
C ILE A 150 2.24 -12.54 -5.43
N ARG A 151 3.32 -12.60 -4.67
CA ARG A 151 3.36 -13.44 -3.47
C ARG A 151 3.73 -12.61 -2.25
N VAL A 152 2.84 -12.61 -1.30
CA VAL A 152 3.06 -12.03 0.03
C VAL A 152 2.76 -13.09 1.07
N ASP A 153 3.63 -13.25 2.03
CA ASP A 153 3.46 -14.14 3.17
C ASP A 153 3.02 -13.33 4.38
N MET A 154 1.80 -13.56 4.87
CA MET A 154 1.26 -12.88 6.04
C MET A 154 1.63 -13.66 7.30
N LEU A 155 2.59 -13.12 8.06
CA LEU A 155 3.17 -13.75 9.23
C LEU A 155 2.50 -13.24 10.53
N SER A 156 2.71 -13.96 11.61
CA SER A 156 2.15 -13.62 12.92
C SER A 156 2.55 -12.24 13.45
N ASP A 157 3.65 -11.68 12.99
CA ASP A 157 4.20 -10.40 13.45
C ASP A 157 4.54 -9.42 12.30
N GLY A 158 4.11 -9.72 11.07
CA GLY A 158 4.39 -8.89 9.91
C GLY A 158 4.05 -9.55 8.58
N PHE A 159 4.76 -9.13 7.53
CA PHE A 159 4.63 -9.74 6.21
C PHE A 159 5.98 -9.85 5.51
N LYS A 160 6.06 -10.77 4.57
CA LYS A 160 7.25 -11.01 3.76
C LYS A 160 6.86 -11.03 2.29
N ILE A 161 7.61 -10.31 1.47
CA ILE A 161 7.45 -10.33 0.02
C ILE A 161 8.18 -11.56 -0.53
N LYS A 162 7.54 -12.34 -1.38
CA LYS A 162 8.11 -13.60 -1.91
C LYS A 162 8.22 -13.60 -3.44
N ASN A 163 8.38 -12.45 -4.02
CA ASN A 163 8.54 -12.29 -5.46
C ASN A 163 9.39 -11.06 -5.80
N ASN A 164 9.66 -10.90 -7.09
CA ASN A 164 10.33 -9.72 -7.66
C ASN A 164 9.44 -8.93 -8.63
N GLY A 165 8.13 -9.04 -8.50
CA GLY A 165 7.19 -8.31 -9.36
C GLY A 165 7.22 -6.81 -9.12
N ASN A 166 6.90 -6.05 -10.16
CA ASN A 166 6.84 -4.59 -10.14
C ASN A 166 5.87 -4.06 -9.08
N GLU A 167 4.90 -4.88 -8.73
CA GLU A 167 3.84 -4.56 -7.78
C GLU A 167 4.35 -4.44 -6.35
N SER A 168 5.43 -5.17 -5.99
CA SER A 168 5.85 -5.25 -4.59
C SER A 168 7.36 -5.39 -4.35
N ASN A 169 8.17 -5.80 -5.32
CA ASN A 169 9.62 -6.01 -5.12
C ASN A 169 10.44 -5.92 -6.41
N GLU A 170 10.07 -5.06 -7.33
CA GLU A 170 10.82 -4.92 -8.57
C GLU A 170 12.22 -4.38 -8.34
N GLY A 171 13.16 -4.93 -9.11
CA GLY A 171 14.39 -4.29 -9.46
C GLY A 171 15.55 -4.55 -8.53
N ASN A 172 16.53 -3.72 -8.65
CA ASN A 172 17.88 -3.87 -8.14
C ASN A 172 18.12 -3.14 -6.81
N GLY A 173 17.10 -3.09 -5.94
CA GLY A 173 17.23 -2.43 -4.65
C GLY A 173 17.05 -0.90 -4.68
N ASN A 174 16.40 -0.36 -5.70
CA ASN A 174 16.20 1.09 -5.86
C ASN A 174 14.74 1.54 -5.82
N ASN A 175 13.80 0.60 -5.74
CA ASN A 175 12.38 0.93 -5.74
C ASN A 175 11.81 0.89 -4.33
N TRP A 176 11.14 1.96 -3.96
CA TRP A 176 10.46 2.07 -2.68
C TRP A 176 8.98 1.76 -2.82
N TYR A 177 8.45 1.12 -1.80
CA TYR A 177 7.04 0.76 -1.70
C TYR A 177 6.45 1.26 -0.40
N MET A 178 5.27 1.88 -0.50
CA MET A 178 4.43 2.17 0.65
C MET A 178 3.63 0.93 1.02
N TYR A 179 3.41 0.73 2.30
CA TYR A 179 2.44 -0.22 2.80
C TYR A 179 1.48 0.40 3.80
N MET A 180 0.27 -0.10 3.80
CA MET A 180 -0.76 0.16 4.79
C MET A 180 -1.26 -1.19 5.30
N ALA A 181 -1.18 -1.43 6.61
CA ALA A 181 -1.51 -2.71 7.22
C ALA A 181 -2.45 -2.53 8.41
N TRP A 182 -3.44 -3.42 8.51
CA TRP A 182 -4.37 -3.51 9.64
C TRP A 182 -4.36 -4.92 10.21
N ALA A 183 -4.42 -5.02 11.54
CA ALA A 183 -4.34 -6.28 12.28
C ALA A 183 -5.56 -7.17 12.07
N GLU A 184 -5.35 -8.50 12.04
CA GLU A 184 -6.41 -9.50 12.05
C GLU A 184 -7.18 -9.50 13.39
N ALA A 185 -6.44 -9.33 14.49
CA ALA A 185 -7.02 -9.17 15.82
C ALA A 185 -6.31 -8.00 16.51
N PRO A 186 -7.00 -6.91 16.83
CA PRO A 186 -6.39 -5.82 17.57
C PRO A 186 -5.96 -6.29 18.95
N ALA A 187 -4.81 -5.82 19.42
CA ALA A 187 -4.36 -6.11 20.78
C ALA A 187 -5.38 -5.58 21.81
N LEU A 188 -5.49 -6.27 22.94
CA LEU A 188 -6.51 -6.01 23.98
C LEU A 188 -6.63 -4.55 24.44
N ASN A 189 -5.61 -3.72 24.24
CA ASN A 189 -5.58 -2.31 24.62
C ASN A 189 -5.82 -1.33 23.45
N THR A 190 -6.12 -1.82 22.25
CA THR A 190 -6.33 -1.01 21.04
C THR A 190 -7.78 -0.84 20.68
N VAL A 191 -8.69 -1.15 21.58
CA VAL A 191 -10.13 -0.92 21.36
C VAL A 191 -10.34 0.58 21.23
N ALA A 192 -10.76 1.01 20.05
CA ALA A 192 -11.19 2.39 19.83
C ALA A 192 -12.32 2.71 20.82
N ARG A 193 -12.09 3.74 21.63
CA ARG A 193 -13.08 4.31 22.53
C ARG A 193 -13.84 5.40 21.83
#